data_8e99f60ead8502de182936084fef5e50
#
_entry.id   8e99f60ead8502de182936084fef5e50
#
_cell.length_a   1.000
_cell.length_b   1.000
_cell.length_c   1.000
_cell.angle_alpha   90.00
_cell.angle_beta   90.00
_cell.angle_gamma   90.00
#
_symmetry.space_group_name_H-M   'P 1'
#
loop_
_entity.id
_entity.type
_entity.pdbx_description
1 polymer ?
#
loop_
_entity_poly.entity_id
_entity_poly.type
_entity_poly.pdbx_seq_one_letter_code
_entity_poly.pdbx_strand_id
1 'polypeptide(L)'
;YSRPHWARATTETPVKIGDKKETVVALIDHGSEINLMSTEFYKKGRWPINTNHGWKIRAATKATEDLYGACPNVKVTIGDVEIDQHFFVQDSASHPVILGQPYITSSRMETKVFDNGGAFARVKSLDNQRSVQFLTVRANHERNRDSLGGESSDF
;
A
#
# COMPACT_ATOMS: atom_id res chain seq x y z
N TYR A 1 20.90 -18.08 -2.93
CA TYR A 1 20.34 -17.00 -2.92
C TYR A 1 19.70 -16.78 -1.67
N SER A 2 19.94 -15.95 -1.11
CA SER A 2 19.59 -15.70 0.01
C SER A 2 18.57 -15.15 0.14
N ARG A 3 17.98 -15.19 0.63
CA ARG A 3 17.01 -14.76 0.68
C ARG A 3 16.51 -14.20 1.74
N PRO A 4 16.96 -13.90 2.65
CA PRO A 4 16.35 -13.30 3.76
C PRO A 4 15.53 -12.20 3.37
N HIS A 5 16.00 -11.44 2.58
CA HIS A 5 15.30 -10.31 2.31
C HIS A 5 14.13 -10.59 1.51
N TRP A 6 14.04 -11.69 0.90
CA TRP A 6 12.94 -11.81 0.11
C TRP A 6 11.80 -12.38 0.80
N ALA A 7 11.90 -12.69 1.96
CA ALA A 7 10.76 -13.11 2.67
C ALA A 7 9.72 -12.05 2.74
N ARG A 8 10.08 -10.74 2.62
CA ARG A 8 9.16 -9.75 2.67
C ARG A 8 9.24 -8.98 1.48
N ALA A 9 8.57 -9.20 0.44
CA ALA A 9 8.56 -8.40 -0.73
C ALA A 9 7.78 -7.13 -0.45
N THR A 10 8.44 -6.01 -0.63
CA THR A 10 7.81 -4.71 -0.45
C THR A 10 8.19 -3.79 -1.59
N THR A 11 7.35 -2.84 -1.89
CA THR A 11 7.67 -1.80 -2.83
C THR A 11 6.90 -0.55 -2.45
N GLU A 12 7.40 0.61 -2.84
CA GLU A 12 6.72 1.87 -2.58
C GLU A 12 6.18 2.42 -3.87
N THR A 13 5.00 3.01 -3.82
CA THR A 13 4.40 3.62 -5.00
C THR A 13 3.47 4.75 -4.58
N PRO A 14 3.33 5.78 -5.39
CA PRO A 14 2.37 6.83 -5.09
C PRO A 14 0.95 6.33 -5.33
N VAL A 15 0.06 6.67 -4.43
CA VAL A 15 -1.35 6.31 -4.57
C VAL A 15 -2.21 7.49 -4.17
N LYS A 16 -3.47 7.50 -4.61
CA LYS A 16 -4.45 8.45 -4.12
C LYS A 16 -5.43 7.69 -3.27
N ILE A 17 -5.81 8.29 -2.15
CA ILE A 17 -6.70 7.63 -1.20
C ILE A 17 -7.97 8.46 -1.05
N GLY A 18 -9.10 7.82 -1.23
CA GLY A 18 -10.39 8.47 -1.12
C GLY A 18 -10.54 9.52 -2.21
N ASP A 19 -11.06 10.65 -1.84
CA ASP A 19 -11.27 11.75 -2.78
C ASP A 19 -10.14 12.73 -2.82
N LYS A 20 -9.05 12.45 -2.14
CA LYS A 20 -7.96 13.40 -2.10
C LYS A 20 -7.24 13.40 -3.43
N LYS A 21 -6.86 14.58 -3.88
CA LYS A 21 -6.19 14.71 -5.17
C LYS A 21 -4.70 14.51 -5.08
N GLU A 22 -4.14 14.67 -3.89
CA GLU A 22 -2.72 14.51 -3.72
C GLU A 22 -2.36 13.06 -3.56
N THR A 23 -1.23 12.68 -4.08
CA THR A 23 -0.75 11.32 -3.88
C THR A 23 0.01 11.22 -2.58
N VAL A 24 0.08 10.03 -2.06
CA VAL A 24 0.87 9.74 -0.87
C VAL A 24 1.63 8.46 -1.19
N VAL A 25 2.80 8.31 -0.61
CA VAL A 25 3.60 7.11 -0.87
C VAL A 25 3.06 5.98 -0.01
N ALA A 26 2.66 4.92 -0.66
CA ALA A 26 2.17 3.72 0.02
C ALA A 26 3.23 2.65 -0.07
N LEU A 27 3.30 1.84 0.97
CA LEU A 27 4.10 0.65 0.96
C LEU A 27 3.19 -0.51 0.60
N ILE A 28 3.53 -1.28 -0.42
CA ILE A 28 2.79 -2.50 -0.73
C ILE A 28 3.60 -3.63 -0.11
N ASP A 29 3.00 -4.31 0.86
CA ASP A 29 3.72 -5.28 1.67
C ASP A 29 3.03 -6.63 1.60
N HIS A 30 3.66 -7.59 0.93
CA HIS A 30 3.10 -8.93 0.80
C HIS A 30 3.03 -9.65 2.14
N GLY A 31 3.77 -9.19 3.12
CA GLY A 31 3.73 -9.80 4.43
C GLY A 31 2.64 -9.26 5.35
N SER A 32 1.90 -8.25 4.90
CA SER A 32 0.86 -7.69 5.74
C SER A 32 -0.49 -8.31 5.39
N GLU A 33 -1.22 -8.74 6.40
CA GLU A 33 -2.52 -9.35 6.17
C GLU A 33 -3.64 -8.35 6.12
N ILE A 34 -3.36 -7.08 6.39
CA ILE A 34 -4.38 -6.04 6.37
C ILE A 34 -3.83 -4.81 5.69
N ASN A 35 -4.71 -3.89 5.36
CA ASN A 35 -4.30 -2.57 4.89
C ASN A 35 -4.29 -1.64 6.10
N LEU A 36 -3.29 -0.80 6.20
CA LEU A 36 -3.12 0.11 7.32
C LEU A 36 -3.01 1.55 6.87
N MET A 37 -3.47 2.44 7.69
CA MET A 37 -3.37 3.86 7.47
C MET A 37 -2.86 4.46 8.78
N SER A 38 -1.91 5.38 8.72
CA SER A 38 -1.42 5.98 9.95
C SER A 38 -2.49 6.89 10.54
N THR A 39 -2.45 7.05 11.85
CA THR A 39 -3.39 7.94 12.51
C THR A 39 -3.25 9.35 11.97
N GLU A 40 -2.04 9.78 11.72
CA GLU A 40 -1.80 11.08 11.19
C GLU A 40 -2.44 11.28 9.84
N PHE A 41 -2.31 10.31 8.96
CA PHE A 41 -2.91 10.40 7.63
C PHE A 41 -4.42 10.33 7.74
N TYR A 42 -4.94 9.47 8.63
CA TYR A 42 -6.37 9.38 8.84
C TYR A 42 -6.93 10.72 9.27
N LYS A 43 -6.24 11.43 10.15
CA LYS A 43 -6.76 12.70 10.63
C LYS A 43 -6.88 13.73 9.54
N LYS A 44 -6.04 13.63 8.53
CA LYS A 44 -6.14 14.53 7.40
C LYS A 44 -7.32 14.22 6.51
N GLY A 45 -7.64 12.96 6.36
CA GLY A 45 -8.70 12.55 5.44
C GLY A 45 -10.06 12.40 6.08
N ARG A 46 -10.08 12.04 7.35
CA ARG A 46 -11.33 11.90 8.10
C ARG A 46 -12.38 11.03 7.45
N TRP A 47 -11.96 9.89 6.96
CA TRP A 47 -12.92 8.95 6.42
C TRP A 47 -13.78 8.38 7.54
N PRO A 48 -14.98 7.89 7.23
CA PRO A 48 -15.79 7.24 8.26
C PRO A 48 -15.01 6.12 8.93
N ILE A 49 -15.08 6.06 10.23
CA ILE A 49 -14.28 5.11 10.97
C ILE A 49 -15.11 4.47 12.07
N ASN A 50 -14.92 3.18 12.25
CA ASN A 50 -15.56 2.43 13.29
C ASN A 50 -14.56 2.21 14.41
N THR A 51 -14.82 2.77 15.57
CA THR A 51 -13.93 2.63 16.71
C THR A 51 -14.56 1.87 17.86
N ASN A 52 -15.69 1.20 17.60
CA ASN A 52 -16.44 0.57 18.67
C ASN A 52 -15.73 -0.57 19.34
N HIS A 53 -14.80 -1.18 18.72
CA HIS A 53 -14.13 -2.32 19.31
C HIS A 53 -12.67 -2.01 19.44
N GLY A 54 -12.04 -2.57 20.39
CA GLY A 54 -10.60 -2.43 20.48
C GLY A 54 -9.98 -3.35 19.47
N TRP A 55 -9.74 -2.82 18.28
CA TRP A 55 -9.15 -3.61 17.23
C TRP A 55 -7.68 -3.90 17.54
N LYS A 56 -7.26 -5.10 17.25
CA LYS A 56 -5.88 -5.49 17.48
C LYS A 56 -5.34 -6.25 16.29
N ILE A 57 -4.06 -6.07 16.03
CA ILE A 57 -3.44 -6.82 14.99
C ILE A 57 -2.43 -7.73 15.63
N ARG A 58 -2.49 -9.01 15.29
CA ARG A 58 -1.53 -9.94 15.79
C ARG A 58 -0.43 -10.04 14.77
N ALA A 59 0.65 -9.38 15.02
CA ALA A 59 1.72 -9.31 14.08
C ALA A 59 2.50 -10.61 14.03
N ALA A 60 3.17 -10.82 12.95
CA ALA A 60 4.03 -11.97 12.81
C ALA A 60 5.10 -11.98 13.88
N THR A 61 5.43 -10.84 14.41
CA THR A 61 6.41 -10.75 15.46
C THR A 61 5.83 -11.04 16.80
N LYS A 62 4.65 -11.50 16.85
CA LYS A 62 4.02 -11.82 18.04
C LYS A 62 3.59 -10.68 18.85
N ALA A 63 3.87 -9.52 18.53
CA ALA A 63 3.35 -8.38 19.24
C ALA A 63 1.92 -8.17 18.83
N THR A 64 1.12 -7.67 19.72
CA THR A 64 -0.25 -7.28 19.42
C THR A 64 -0.33 -5.80 19.65
N GLU A 65 -0.78 -5.05 18.65
CA GLU A 65 -0.89 -3.62 18.78
C GLU A 65 -2.33 -3.20 18.63
N ASP A 66 -2.73 -2.23 19.40
CA ASP A 66 -4.09 -1.74 19.32
C ASP A 66 -4.27 -0.91 18.07
N LEU A 67 -5.40 -1.06 17.45
CA LEU A 67 -5.75 -0.26 16.30
C LEU A 67 -6.76 0.76 16.73
N TYR A 68 -6.65 1.96 16.16
CA TYR A 68 -7.56 3.02 16.51
C TYR A 68 -8.97 2.73 15.98
N GLY A 69 -9.07 2.14 14.83
CA GLY A 69 -10.36 1.80 14.28
C GLY A 69 -10.23 1.27 12.88
N ALA A 70 -11.35 1.11 12.21
CA ALA A 70 -11.39 0.59 10.85
C ALA A 70 -12.20 1.51 9.96
N CYS A 71 -11.65 1.80 8.78
CA CYS A 71 -12.30 2.62 7.77
C CYS A 71 -12.69 1.72 6.60
N PRO A 72 -13.97 1.44 6.41
CA PRO A 72 -14.36 0.56 5.32
C PRO A 72 -14.51 1.31 4.01
N ASN A 73 -14.29 0.61 2.93
CA ASN A 73 -14.61 1.10 1.59
C ASN A 73 -13.94 2.42 1.22
N VAL A 74 -12.66 2.51 1.47
CA VAL A 74 -11.89 3.68 1.10
C VAL A 74 -11.28 3.40 -0.26
N LYS A 75 -11.47 4.32 -1.21
CA LYS A 75 -10.98 4.12 -2.56
C LYS A 75 -9.47 4.25 -2.62
N VAL A 76 -8.82 3.32 -3.28
CA VAL A 76 -7.38 3.36 -3.52
C VAL A 76 -7.20 3.47 -5.01
N THR A 77 -6.49 4.49 -5.46
CA THR A 77 -6.27 4.72 -6.88
C THR A 77 -4.79 4.70 -7.22
N ILE A 78 -4.42 3.83 -8.14
CA ILE A 78 -3.07 3.81 -8.70
C ILE A 78 -3.27 3.96 -10.20
N GLY A 79 -2.78 5.05 -10.77
CA GLY A 79 -3.06 5.36 -12.16
C GLY A 79 -4.56 5.53 -12.35
N ASP A 80 -5.17 4.76 -13.22
CA ASP A 80 -6.61 4.81 -13.39
C ASP A 80 -7.29 3.56 -12.84
N VAL A 81 -6.61 2.82 -11.98
CA VAL A 81 -7.21 1.64 -11.36
C VAL A 81 -7.68 2.02 -9.97
N GLU A 82 -8.98 1.97 -9.75
CA GLU A 82 -9.60 2.33 -8.48
C GLU A 82 -10.21 1.11 -7.83
N ILE A 83 -9.84 0.83 -6.61
CA ILE A 83 -10.37 -0.32 -5.88
C ILE A 83 -10.66 0.09 -4.46
N ASP A 84 -11.86 -0.19 -3.99
CA ASP A 84 -12.22 0.13 -2.61
C ASP A 84 -11.60 -0.90 -1.67
N GLN A 85 -11.08 -0.42 -0.58
CA GLN A 85 -10.40 -1.26 0.38
C GLN A 85 -10.78 -0.87 1.80
N HIS A 86 -10.72 -1.83 2.70
CA HIS A 86 -10.89 -1.54 4.12
C HIS A 86 -9.53 -1.26 4.71
N PHE A 87 -9.45 -0.27 5.57
CA PHE A 87 -8.20 0.07 6.23
C PHE A 87 -8.38 0.04 7.72
N PHE A 88 -7.34 -0.38 8.42
CA PHE A 88 -7.25 -0.19 9.86
C PHE A 88 -6.33 0.98 10.12
N VAL A 89 -6.55 1.68 11.20
CA VAL A 89 -5.79 2.88 11.52
C VAL A 89 -4.90 2.58 12.72
N GLN A 90 -3.61 2.87 12.57
CA GLN A 90 -2.64 2.52 13.58
C GLN A 90 -1.61 3.64 13.74
N ASP A 91 -1.30 3.96 15.01
CA ASP A 91 -0.36 5.03 15.28
C ASP A 91 1.03 4.79 14.77
N SER A 92 1.52 3.62 14.89
CA SER A 92 2.92 3.35 14.61
C SER A 92 3.19 2.85 13.23
N ALA A 93 2.28 3.08 12.31
CA ALA A 93 2.51 2.64 10.94
C ALA A 93 3.72 3.35 10.35
N SER A 94 4.53 2.61 9.63
CA SER A 94 5.78 3.17 9.09
C SER A 94 5.54 4.08 7.90
N HIS A 95 4.42 3.96 7.25
CA HIS A 95 4.06 4.76 6.10
C HIS A 95 2.66 5.31 6.30
N PRO A 96 2.31 6.38 5.61
CA PRO A 96 0.93 6.86 5.69
C PRO A 96 -0.07 5.78 5.28
N VAL A 97 0.30 4.95 4.31
CA VAL A 97 -0.57 3.90 3.81
C VAL A 97 0.25 2.65 3.59
N ILE A 98 -0.26 1.53 4.07
CA ILE A 98 0.34 0.23 3.80
C ILE A 98 -0.74 -0.63 3.17
N LEU A 99 -0.47 -1.15 1.99
CA LEU A 99 -1.41 -2.01 1.28
C LEU A 99 -0.93 -3.44 1.42
N GLY A 100 -1.74 -4.28 2.02
CA GLY A 100 -1.38 -5.66 2.28
C GLY A 100 -2.07 -6.62 1.36
N GLN A 101 -2.20 -7.86 1.80
CA GLN A 101 -2.79 -8.91 0.99
C GLN A 101 -4.19 -8.57 0.45
N PRO A 102 -5.04 -7.87 1.20
CA PRO A 102 -6.35 -7.56 0.62
C PRO A 102 -6.25 -6.76 -0.68
N TYR A 103 -5.35 -5.78 -0.73
CA TYR A 103 -5.19 -5.01 -1.96
C TYR A 103 -4.52 -5.85 -3.03
N ILE A 104 -3.49 -6.60 -2.67
CA ILE A 104 -2.74 -7.41 -3.63
C ILE A 104 -3.67 -8.41 -4.30
N THR A 105 -4.54 -9.02 -3.52
CA THR A 105 -5.49 -9.98 -4.06
C THR A 105 -6.56 -9.31 -4.92
N SER A 106 -7.12 -8.20 -4.44
CA SER A 106 -8.19 -7.53 -5.18
C SER A 106 -7.70 -7.00 -6.51
N SER A 107 -6.47 -6.52 -6.55
CA SER A 107 -5.90 -5.96 -7.78
C SER A 107 -5.24 -7.01 -8.64
N ARG A 108 -5.17 -8.24 -8.17
CA ARG A 108 -4.51 -9.34 -8.86
C ARG A 108 -3.11 -8.92 -9.31
N MET A 109 -2.39 -8.31 -8.37
CA MET A 109 -1.09 -7.74 -8.64
C MET A 109 -0.10 -8.79 -9.12
N GLU A 110 0.60 -8.46 -10.17
CA GLU A 110 1.63 -9.32 -10.72
C GLU A 110 2.94 -8.54 -10.73
N THR A 111 4.04 -9.23 -10.53
CA THR A 111 5.35 -8.61 -10.57
C THR A 111 6.21 -9.36 -11.55
N LYS A 112 6.93 -8.63 -12.40
CA LYS A 112 7.84 -9.23 -13.35
C LYS A 112 9.22 -8.64 -13.21
N VAL A 113 10.23 -9.48 -13.38
CA VAL A 113 11.61 -9.06 -13.24
C VAL A 113 12.23 -8.97 -14.64
N PHE A 114 12.91 -7.86 -14.89
CA PHE A 114 13.61 -7.68 -16.15
C PHE A 114 14.98 -8.33 -16.07
N ASP A 115 15.59 -8.51 -17.23
CA ASP A 115 16.93 -9.10 -17.31
C ASP A 115 17.96 -8.30 -16.52
N ASN A 116 17.79 -7.01 -16.43
CA ASN A 116 18.76 -6.18 -15.72
C ASN A 116 18.54 -6.14 -14.23
N GLY A 117 17.61 -6.94 -13.73
CA GLY A 117 17.36 -6.96 -12.30
C GLY A 117 16.28 -6.01 -11.83
N GLY A 118 15.84 -5.11 -12.66
CA GLY A 118 14.71 -4.26 -12.30
C GLY A 118 13.42 -5.04 -12.38
N ALA A 119 12.36 -4.46 -11.85
CA ALA A 119 11.07 -5.14 -11.86
C ALA A 119 9.94 -4.15 -11.97
N PHE A 120 8.80 -4.61 -12.43
CA PHE A 120 7.61 -3.78 -12.41
C PHE A 120 6.44 -4.60 -11.93
N ALA A 121 5.43 -3.90 -11.46
CA ALA A 121 4.20 -4.53 -11.02
C ALA A 121 3.05 -4.06 -11.89
N ARG A 122 2.03 -4.86 -11.98
CA ARG A 122 0.82 -4.50 -12.70
C ARG A 122 -0.37 -4.79 -11.82
N VAL A 123 -1.29 -3.85 -11.73
CA VAL A 123 -2.53 -4.03 -11.00
C VAL A 123 -3.68 -3.85 -11.96
N LYS A 124 -4.80 -4.48 -11.67
CA LYS A 124 -5.97 -4.46 -12.53
C LYS A 124 -7.20 -4.05 -11.76
N SER A 125 -8.12 -3.38 -12.44
CA SER A 125 -9.39 -3.04 -11.82
C SER A 125 -10.21 -4.31 -11.62
N LEU A 126 -11.20 -4.22 -10.74
CA LEU A 126 -12.02 -5.39 -10.43
C LEU A 126 -12.74 -5.94 -11.66
N ASP A 127 -13.10 -5.07 -12.59
CA ASP A 127 -13.81 -5.51 -13.79
C ASP A 127 -12.86 -5.87 -14.94
N ASN A 128 -11.56 -5.85 -14.70
CA ASN A 128 -10.55 -6.17 -15.69
C ASN A 128 -10.50 -5.21 -16.87
N GLN A 129 -11.19 -4.08 -16.78
CA GLN A 129 -11.21 -3.14 -17.89
C GLN A 129 -10.01 -2.22 -17.90
N ARG A 130 -9.33 -2.08 -16.79
CA ARG A 130 -8.19 -1.17 -16.67
C ARG A 130 -7.06 -1.85 -15.99
N SER A 131 -5.86 -1.50 -16.36
CA SER A 131 -4.67 -1.97 -15.68
C SER A 131 -3.61 -0.90 -15.75
N VAL A 132 -2.68 -0.95 -14.83
CA VAL A 132 -1.58 0.00 -14.84
C VAL A 132 -0.33 -0.73 -14.38
N GLN A 133 0.80 -0.35 -14.95
CA GLN A 133 2.09 -0.91 -14.59
C GLN A 133 2.93 0.17 -13.97
N PHE A 134 3.73 -0.19 -13.00
CA PHE A 134 4.64 0.78 -12.38
C PHE A 134 5.91 0.07 -11.95
N LEU A 135 7.00 0.82 -11.89
CA LEU A 135 8.26 0.25 -11.46
C LEU A 135 8.21 -0.03 -9.98
N THR A 136 8.73 -1.17 -9.59
CA THR A 136 8.82 -1.49 -8.19
C THR A 136 10.14 -0.95 -7.66
N VAL A 137 10.09 -0.34 -6.49
CA VAL A 137 11.27 0.21 -5.86
C VAL A 137 11.24 -0.24 -4.44
N ARG A 138 12.36 -0.76 -3.96
CA ARG A 138 12.40 -1.20 -2.57
C ARG A 138 12.14 -0.03 -1.66
N ALA A 139 11.50 -0.33 -0.55
CA ALA A 139 11.25 0.69 0.46
C ALA A 139 12.56 1.36 0.84
N ASN A 140 12.51 2.66 0.96
CA ASN A 140 13.68 3.47 1.32
C ASN A 140 14.79 3.47 0.29
N HIS A 141 14.50 3.06 -0.94
CA HIS A 141 15.47 3.12 -1.99
C HIS A 141 15.77 4.58 -2.29
N GLU A 142 17.04 4.89 -2.47
CA GLU A 142 17.46 6.24 -2.67
C GLU A 142 16.81 6.88 -3.89
N ARG A 143 16.74 6.15 -4.98
CA ARG A 143 16.13 6.67 -6.17
C ARG A 143 14.65 6.98 -5.96
N ASN A 144 13.98 6.18 -5.18
CA ASN A 144 12.59 6.43 -4.91
C ASN A 144 12.42 7.70 -4.11
N ARG A 145 13.28 7.95 -3.15
CA ARG A 145 13.19 9.17 -2.38
C ARG A 145 13.41 10.38 -3.25
N ASP A 146 14.32 10.30 -4.18
CA ASP A 146 14.57 11.41 -5.06
C ASP A 146 13.36 11.66 -5.94
N SER A 147 12.71 10.61 -6.37
CA SER A 147 11.62 10.83 -7.26
C SER A 147 10.35 11.21 -6.60
N LEU A 148 10.26 11.11 -5.30
CA LEU A 148 9.07 11.57 -4.68
C LEU A 148 8.80 12.97 -5.02
N GLY A 149 9.81 13.63 -5.41
CA GLY A 149 9.57 14.88 -5.85
C GLY A 149 9.15 14.85 -7.21
N GLY A 150 9.21 13.93 -7.86
CA GLY A 150 8.86 14.01 -8.98
C GLY A 150 8.73 13.22 -9.90
N GLU A 151 8.73 12.50 -10.33
CA GLU A 151 8.65 11.89 -11.13
C GLU A 151 8.73 11.06 -11.59
N SER A 152 8.38 10.53 -12.18
CA SER A 152 8.37 9.85 -12.66
C SER A 152 8.42 9.00 -13.09
N SER A 153 8.12 8.50 -13.63
CA SER A 153 7.90 7.76 -14.01
C SER A 153 8.26 7.27 -14.99
N ASP A 154 8.59 6.74 -15.22
CA ASP A 154 9.05 6.23 -16.09
C ASP A 154 8.45 5.14 -16.49
N PHE A 155 7.36 4.90 -16.43
CA PHE A 155 6.84 3.86 -16.97
C PHE A 155 6.01 4.15 -17.97
#